data_1ddb26aec76ff89282983c5079c21472
#
_entry.id   1ddb26aec76ff89282983c5079c21472
#
_cell.length_a   1.000
_cell.length_b   1.000
_cell.length_c   1.000
_cell.angle_alpha   90.00
_cell.angle_beta   90.00
_cell.angle_gamma   90.00
#
_symmetry.space_group_name_H-M   'P 1'
#
loop_
_entity.id
_entity.type
_entity.pdbx_description
1 polymer ?
#
loop_
_entity_poly.entity_id
_entity_poly.type
_entity_poly.pdbx_seq_one_letter_code
_entity_poly.pdbx_strand_id
1 'polypeptide(L)'
;MAIENGIWLCANCSIMIDRDADVYTAEKLRQWRYEAEQRAADGLGKRLGGLGFDVKSIIDHQYSKHSLVEAIAKSHRDQEGFLEGLDSRFCVSSGFVQGRQRIELRAKEPVSMQLQVKAKSGSGYMEGFRDFFDHGKKLELDVGDVSIHGSRLLSHILMEEAQGGGKLVFSPAVHAVSARIEVVNPITGSSEHVAELVGEVSGGSKSIRFVAEAFDGILSIGFTQDNLIDSPKVHTINMHMNLDQWEKQPLKSLPYLRKLISLFRRLQDGWDVSMTLEHKGETMFAGRGGFQSCQNEIRDVVRFLTYTSRARSVSMLLGKQLFFTKAAMFSDKESSELDEIIQLLEGRGQVPVESLTNTITVDVAYDEKADQIGVLDETEGVRRFARFIENETQVVEVFGQWIKLPQRSVEITGFTPRIKHKKRMKNGDFIKLTFEPAEGFSVVRGYAR
;
A
#
# COMPACT_ATOMS: atom_id res chain seq x y z
N MET A 1 7.52 -8.37 -28.63
CA MET A 1 8.45 -8.20 -27.49
C MET A 1 9.70 -9.00 -27.83
N ALA A 2 10.88 -8.38 -27.73
CA ALA A 2 12.12 -9.08 -27.95
C ALA A 2 12.38 -10.02 -26.76
N ILE A 3 12.79 -11.27 -27.01
CA ILE A 3 13.10 -12.31 -26.01
C ILE A 3 14.16 -11.81 -25.01
N GLU A 4 15.01 -10.88 -25.42
CA GLU A 4 16.06 -10.26 -24.61
C GLU A 4 15.56 -9.46 -23.39
N ASN A 5 14.31 -9.02 -23.41
CA ASN A 5 13.68 -8.29 -22.31
C ASN A 5 12.80 -9.17 -21.40
N GLY A 6 12.77 -10.48 -21.64
CA GLY A 6 12.01 -11.41 -20.82
C GLY A 6 12.84 -11.93 -19.63
N ILE A 7 12.21 -12.05 -18.47
CA ILE A 7 12.74 -12.78 -17.30
C ILE A 7 11.70 -13.80 -16.85
N TRP A 8 12.16 -15.04 -16.61
CA TRP A 8 11.30 -16.08 -16.04
C TRP A 8 11.30 -15.98 -14.53
N LEU A 9 10.12 -15.84 -13.96
CA LEU A 9 9.89 -15.70 -12.52
C LEU A 9 8.93 -16.79 -12.04
N CYS A 10 9.12 -17.26 -10.82
CA CYS A 10 8.10 -18.06 -10.16
C CYS A 10 6.92 -17.15 -9.76
N ALA A 11 5.74 -17.72 -9.54
CA ALA A 11 4.54 -16.96 -9.19
C ALA A 11 4.76 -16.02 -7.99
N ASN A 12 5.45 -16.47 -6.95
CA ASN A 12 5.75 -15.65 -5.77
C ASN A 12 6.65 -14.45 -6.09
N CYS A 13 7.66 -14.63 -6.94
CA CYS A 13 8.55 -13.54 -7.35
C CYS A 13 7.82 -12.53 -8.26
N SER A 14 6.93 -13.00 -9.14
CA SER A 14 6.12 -12.12 -9.98
C SER A 14 5.20 -11.24 -9.13
N ILE A 15 4.47 -11.84 -8.20
CA ILE A 15 3.60 -11.11 -7.26
C ILE A 15 4.42 -10.09 -6.45
N MET A 16 5.61 -10.45 -5.97
CA MET A 16 6.46 -9.57 -5.19
C MET A 16 6.93 -8.34 -5.99
N ILE A 17 7.24 -8.51 -7.27
CA ILE A 17 7.62 -7.42 -8.18
C ILE A 17 6.44 -6.50 -8.47
N ASP A 18 5.26 -7.08 -8.72
CA ASP A 18 4.04 -6.32 -9.00
C ASP A 18 3.58 -5.46 -7.81
N ARG A 19 3.92 -5.89 -6.59
CA ARG A 19 3.61 -5.15 -5.36
C ARG A 19 4.39 -3.85 -5.22
N ASP A 20 5.63 -3.80 -5.69
CA ASP A 20 6.50 -2.64 -5.49
C ASP A 20 7.53 -2.47 -6.61
N ALA A 21 7.11 -1.85 -7.70
CA ALA A 21 7.97 -1.58 -8.85
C ALA A 21 9.15 -0.62 -8.54
N ASP A 22 9.09 0.15 -7.45
CA ASP A 22 10.16 1.06 -7.06
C ASP A 22 11.32 0.33 -6.38
N VAL A 23 11.02 -0.79 -5.68
CA VAL A 23 12.04 -1.66 -5.07
C VAL A 23 12.62 -2.62 -6.08
N TYR A 24 11.81 -3.08 -7.04
CA TYR A 24 12.18 -4.06 -8.06
C TYR A 24 12.30 -3.41 -9.44
N THR A 25 13.32 -2.54 -9.58
CA THR A 25 13.60 -1.83 -10.84
C THR A 25 14.02 -2.77 -11.96
N ALA A 26 13.87 -2.33 -13.20
CA ALA A 26 14.30 -3.11 -14.38
C ALA A 26 15.78 -3.49 -14.33
N GLU A 27 16.63 -2.61 -13.75
CA GLU A 27 18.07 -2.90 -13.56
C GLU A 27 18.30 -4.04 -12.58
N LYS A 28 17.58 -4.01 -11.43
CA LYS A 28 17.67 -5.07 -10.42
C LYS A 28 17.18 -6.40 -10.95
N LEU A 29 16.14 -6.40 -11.79
CA LEU A 29 15.65 -7.63 -12.44
C LEU A 29 16.64 -8.17 -13.47
N ARG A 30 17.33 -7.31 -14.24
CA ARG A 30 18.42 -7.73 -15.14
C ARG A 30 19.59 -8.31 -14.37
N GLN A 31 19.94 -7.73 -13.23
CA GLN A 31 20.97 -8.26 -12.34
C GLN A 31 20.59 -9.65 -11.82
N TRP A 32 19.37 -9.85 -11.35
CA TRP A 32 18.89 -11.17 -10.90
C TRP A 32 18.93 -12.22 -12.00
N ARG A 33 18.54 -11.84 -13.22
CA ARG A 33 18.67 -12.72 -14.39
C ARG A 33 20.13 -13.13 -14.61
N TYR A 34 21.03 -12.17 -14.66
CA TYR A 34 22.45 -12.44 -14.84
C TYR A 34 23.02 -13.36 -13.76
N GLU A 35 22.72 -13.10 -12.50
CA GLU A 35 23.15 -13.92 -11.36
C GLU A 35 22.57 -15.34 -11.41
N ALA A 36 21.34 -15.50 -11.90
CA ALA A 36 20.71 -16.81 -12.07
C ALA A 36 21.34 -17.60 -13.23
N GLU A 37 21.63 -16.93 -14.34
CA GLU A 37 22.33 -17.52 -15.49
C GLU A 37 23.76 -17.95 -15.12
N GLN A 38 24.50 -17.15 -14.35
CA GLN A 38 25.84 -17.51 -13.84
C GLN A 38 25.77 -18.72 -12.90
N ARG A 39 24.83 -18.73 -11.95
CA ARG A 39 24.64 -19.89 -11.05
C ARG A 39 24.28 -21.17 -11.80
N ALA A 40 23.45 -21.05 -12.85
CA ALA A 40 23.13 -22.20 -13.71
C ALA A 40 24.35 -22.68 -14.50
N ALA A 41 25.14 -21.75 -15.04
CA ALA A 41 26.39 -22.09 -15.77
C ALA A 41 27.44 -22.75 -14.84
N ASP A 42 27.58 -22.22 -13.62
CA ASP A 42 28.50 -22.80 -12.60
C ASP A 42 28.03 -24.15 -12.05
N GLY A 43 26.71 -24.41 -12.14
CA GLY A 43 26.08 -25.69 -11.77
C GLY A 43 26.19 -26.78 -12.84
N LEU A 44 26.39 -26.39 -14.11
CA LEU A 44 26.56 -27.32 -15.23
C LEU A 44 27.89 -28.07 -15.10
N GLY A 45 27.81 -29.31 -14.63
CA GLY A 45 28.97 -30.20 -14.47
C GLY A 45 29.41 -30.50 -13.03
N LYS A 46 28.82 -29.83 -12.03
CA LYS A 46 29.01 -30.20 -10.63
C LYS A 46 27.97 -31.26 -10.23
N ARG A 47 28.39 -32.52 -10.06
CA ARG A 47 27.61 -33.50 -9.31
C ARG A 47 27.36 -32.91 -7.92
N LEU A 48 26.09 -32.83 -7.50
CA LEU A 48 25.70 -32.55 -6.14
C LEU A 48 26.39 -33.57 -5.21
N GLY A 49 27.57 -33.20 -4.72
CA GLY A 49 28.24 -33.92 -3.65
C GLY A 49 27.34 -33.82 -2.43
N GLY A 50 27.00 -34.97 -1.87
CA GLY A 50 26.05 -35.14 -0.80
C GLY A 50 26.34 -34.20 0.37
N LEU A 51 25.42 -33.24 0.57
CA LEU A 51 25.17 -32.69 1.87
C LEU A 51 24.44 -33.78 2.66
N GLY A 52 25.16 -34.46 3.54
CA GLY A 52 24.59 -35.40 4.49
C GLY A 52 23.72 -34.65 5.52
N PHE A 53 22.56 -34.23 5.10
CA PHE A 53 21.51 -33.92 6.01
C PHE A 53 20.87 -35.22 6.45
N ASP A 54 20.93 -35.49 7.75
CA ASP A 54 20.20 -36.61 8.34
C ASP A 54 18.70 -36.35 8.22
N VAL A 55 18.14 -36.79 7.09
CA VAL A 55 16.74 -36.69 6.73
C VAL A 55 15.85 -37.33 7.81
N LYS A 56 16.40 -38.27 8.58
CA LYS A 56 15.69 -38.98 9.64
C LYS A 56 15.38 -38.08 10.83
N SER A 57 16.29 -37.18 11.24
CA SER A 57 16.09 -36.25 12.35
C SER A 57 15.08 -35.14 12.00
N ILE A 58 14.99 -34.74 10.72
CA ILE A 58 14.00 -33.76 10.23
C ILE A 58 12.62 -34.40 10.16
N ILE A 59 12.53 -35.65 9.74
CA ILE A 59 11.26 -36.41 9.66
C ILE A 59 10.70 -36.63 11.06
N ASP A 60 11.51 -37.09 12.02
CA ASP A 60 11.04 -37.34 13.39
C ASP A 60 10.58 -36.07 14.11
N HIS A 61 11.14 -34.89 13.80
CA HIS A 61 10.71 -33.62 14.38
C HIS A 61 9.44 -33.02 13.71
N GLN A 62 9.19 -33.35 12.46
CA GLN A 62 7.95 -32.96 11.78
C GLN A 62 6.77 -33.87 12.12
N TYR A 63 6.98 -35.16 12.34
CA TYR A 63 5.90 -36.09 12.66
C TYR A 63 5.19 -35.79 14.00
N SER A 64 5.89 -35.24 14.99
CA SER A 64 5.26 -34.87 16.27
C SER A 64 4.36 -33.65 16.20
N LYS A 65 4.56 -32.76 15.23
CA LYS A 65 3.69 -31.57 15.01
C LYS A 65 2.53 -31.86 14.06
N HIS A 66 2.73 -32.74 13.08
CA HIS A 66 1.65 -33.15 12.17
C HIS A 66 0.56 -33.97 12.86
N SER A 67 0.87 -34.76 13.87
CA SER A 67 -0.14 -35.60 14.55
C SER A 67 -1.22 -34.79 15.27
N LEU A 68 -0.89 -33.62 15.84
CA LEU A 68 -1.87 -32.78 16.52
C LEU A 68 -2.77 -32.04 15.51
N VAL A 69 -2.19 -31.48 14.44
CA VAL A 69 -2.94 -30.82 13.38
C VAL A 69 -3.83 -31.78 12.62
N GLU A 70 -3.34 -32.99 12.35
CA GLU A 70 -4.13 -34.06 11.72
C GLU A 70 -5.25 -34.57 12.63
N ALA A 71 -5.01 -34.71 13.94
CA ALA A 71 -6.02 -35.08 14.90
C ALA A 71 -7.14 -34.04 15.01
N ILE A 72 -6.77 -32.75 15.05
CA ILE A 72 -7.75 -31.66 15.05
C ILE A 72 -8.54 -31.65 13.74
N ALA A 73 -7.85 -31.73 12.58
CA ALA A 73 -8.50 -31.78 11.27
C ALA A 73 -9.41 -33.01 11.09
N LYS A 74 -9.03 -34.13 11.68
CA LYS A 74 -9.89 -35.35 11.70
C LYS A 74 -11.13 -35.14 12.58
N SER A 75 -10.97 -34.58 13.78
CA SER A 75 -12.09 -34.29 14.68
C SER A 75 -13.11 -33.34 14.02
N HIS A 76 -12.65 -32.32 13.32
CA HIS A 76 -13.52 -31.43 12.56
C HIS A 76 -14.27 -32.17 11.44
N ARG A 77 -13.57 -32.98 10.63
CA ARG A 77 -14.22 -33.78 9.57
C ARG A 77 -15.25 -34.78 10.12
N ASP A 78 -14.94 -35.42 11.25
CA ASP A 78 -15.87 -36.38 11.88
C ASP A 78 -17.12 -35.65 12.39
N GLN A 79 -16.98 -34.44 12.96
CA GLN A 79 -18.11 -33.60 13.39
C GLN A 79 -18.92 -33.10 12.18
N GLU A 80 -18.26 -32.62 11.12
CA GLU A 80 -18.92 -32.19 9.89
C GLU A 80 -19.72 -33.33 9.24
N GLY A 81 -19.10 -34.50 9.13
CA GLY A 81 -19.76 -35.71 8.60
C GLY A 81 -20.96 -36.19 9.43
N PHE A 82 -20.87 -36.09 10.75
CA PHE A 82 -22.00 -36.37 11.63
C PHE A 82 -23.17 -35.42 11.39
N LEU A 83 -22.86 -34.10 11.35
CA LEU A 83 -23.86 -33.06 11.12
C LEU A 83 -24.50 -33.17 9.73
N GLU A 84 -23.71 -33.41 8.66
CA GLU A 84 -24.24 -33.68 7.32
C GLU A 84 -25.14 -34.94 7.28
N GLY A 85 -24.84 -35.92 8.09
CA GLY A 85 -25.67 -37.14 8.25
C GLY A 85 -27.06 -36.87 8.84
N LEU A 86 -27.23 -35.77 9.59
CA LEU A 86 -28.54 -35.38 10.14
C LEU A 86 -29.45 -34.76 9.06
N ASP A 87 -28.87 -34.12 8.04
CA ASP A 87 -29.61 -33.58 6.91
C ASP A 87 -28.68 -33.44 5.70
N SER A 88 -28.76 -34.40 4.78
CA SER A 88 -27.89 -34.52 3.60
C SER A 88 -28.05 -33.40 2.58
N ARG A 89 -29.08 -32.55 2.71
CA ARG A 89 -29.32 -31.39 1.84
C ARG A 89 -28.32 -30.26 2.09
N PHE A 90 -27.57 -30.32 3.21
CA PHE A 90 -26.57 -29.31 3.58
C PHE A 90 -25.15 -29.85 3.43
N CYS A 91 -24.25 -28.95 3.12
CA CYS A 91 -22.81 -29.09 3.31
C CYS A 91 -22.43 -28.35 4.59
N VAL A 92 -21.66 -28.98 5.45
CA VAL A 92 -21.26 -28.41 6.74
C VAL A 92 -19.76 -28.14 6.73
N SER A 93 -19.34 -26.97 7.18
CA SER A 93 -17.95 -26.69 7.52
C SER A 93 -17.85 -26.09 8.91
N SER A 94 -16.82 -26.46 9.65
CA SER A 94 -16.62 -26.01 11.03
C SER A 94 -15.25 -25.36 11.20
N GLY A 95 -15.16 -24.36 12.09
CA GLY A 95 -13.92 -23.68 12.39
C GLY A 95 -14.03 -22.85 13.67
N PHE A 96 -12.91 -22.18 14.02
CA PHE A 96 -12.87 -21.26 15.15
C PHE A 96 -12.56 -19.85 14.67
N VAL A 97 -13.36 -18.89 15.08
CA VAL A 97 -13.15 -17.47 14.82
C VAL A 97 -13.17 -16.75 16.16
N GLN A 98 -12.07 -16.06 16.48
CA GLN A 98 -11.89 -15.35 17.75
C GLN A 98 -12.19 -16.21 19.00
N GLY A 99 -11.79 -17.49 18.96
CA GLY A 99 -11.97 -18.43 20.07
C GLY A 99 -13.39 -18.98 20.22
N ARG A 100 -14.31 -18.67 19.32
CA ARG A 100 -15.68 -19.23 19.27
C ARG A 100 -15.80 -20.20 18.11
N GLN A 101 -16.52 -21.28 18.32
CA GLN A 101 -16.84 -22.24 17.27
C GLN A 101 -17.79 -21.56 16.26
N ARG A 102 -17.49 -21.70 14.98
CA ARG A 102 -18.33 -21.29 13.87
C ARG A 102 -18.68 -22.53 13.04
N ILE A 103 -19.96 -22.78 12.86
CA ILE A 103 -20.48 -23.80 11.96
C ILE A 103 -21.14 -23.11 10.79
N GLU A 104 -20.66 -23.37 9.60
CA GLU A 104 -21.19 -22.82 8.35
C GLU A 104 -22.01 -23.91 7.64
N LEU A 105 -23.26 -23.61 7.30
CA LEU A 105 -24.19 -24.51 6.61
C LEU A 105 -24.49 -23.92 5.23
N ARG A 106 -24.25 -24.69 4.18
CA ARG A 106 -24.59 -24.33 2.82
C ARG A 106 -25.57 -25.34 2.24
N ALA A 107 -26.73 -24.88 1.80
CA ALA A 107 -27.68 -25.73 1.10
C ALA A 107 -27.12 -26.17 -0.27
N LYS A 108 -27.18 -27.49 -0.58
CA LYS A 108 -26.77 -28.06 -1.86
C LYS A 108 -27.84 -27.88 -2.94
N GLU A 109 -29.07 -27.66 -2.53
CA GLU A 109 -30.29 -27.48 -3.34
C GLU A 109 -31.23 -26.52 -2.64
N PRO A 110 -32.26 -25.97 -3.30
CA PRO A 110 -33.29 -25.19 -2.63
C PRO A 110 -33.99 -26.00 -1.52
N VAL A 111 -33.92 -25.53 -0.29
CA VAL A 111 -34.48 -26.20 0.89
C VAL A 111 -35.66 -25.38 1.41
N SER A 112 -36.83 -26.00 1.52
CA SER A 112 -37.98 -25.42 2.17
C SER A 112 -37.97 -25.70 3.68
N MET A 113 -37.98 -24.63 4.48
CA MET A 113 -37.95 -24.69 5.94
C MET A 113 -38.91 -23.66 6.53
N GLN A 114 -39.39 -23.91 7.72
CA GLN A 114 -40.18 -22.94 8.49
C GLN A 114 -39.31 -22.36 9.61
N LEU A 115 -39.07 -21.08 9.52
CA LEU A 115 -38.36 -20.29 10.54
C LEU A 115 -39.40 -19.54 11.36
N GLN A 116 -39.45 -19.77 12.68
CA GLN A 116 -40.24 -19.00 13.61
C GLN A 116 -39.31 -18.19 14.49
N VAL A 117 -39.53 -16.88 14.54
CA VAL A 117 -38.75 -15.95 15.34
C VAL A 117 -39.66 -15.29 16.37
N LYS A 118 -39.29 -15.43 17.65
CA LYS A 118 -39.94 -14.71 18.73
C LYS A 118 -39.36 -13.31 18.81
N ALA A 119 -39.98 -12.37 18.10
CA ALA A 119 -39.52 -10.98 18.11
C ALA A 119 -39.74 -10.37 19.50
N LYS A 120 -38.66 -10.03 20.19
CA LYS A 120 -38.71 -9.17 21.39
C LYS A 120 -38.90 -7.72 20.93
N SER A 121 -39.64 -6.94 21.73
CA SER A 121 -39.80 -5.50 21.46
C SER A 121 -38.42 -4.83 21.43
N GLY A 122 -38.10 -4.15 20.29
CA GLY A 122 -36.82 -3.49 20.09
C GLY A 122 -35.70 -4.35 19.52
N SER A 123 -35.93 -5.61 19.14
CA SER A 123 -34.89 -6.50 18.59
C SER A 123 -34.36 -6.10 17.19
N GLY A 124 -35.07 -5.22 16.47
CA GLY A 124 -34.70 -4.85 15.10
C GLY A 124 -34.84 -5.95 14.04
N TYR A 125 -35.37 -7.14 14.41
CA TYR A 125 -35.44 -8.29 13.51
C TYR A 125 -36.26 -8.03 12.23
N MET A 126 -37.36 -7.26 12.33
CA MET A 126 -38.17 -6.92 11.15
C MET A 126 -37.42 -6.07 10.13
N GLU A 127 -36.57 -5.16 10.60
CA GLU A 127 -35.70 -4.37 9.73
C GLU A 127 -34.61 -5.27 9.14
N GLY A 128 -34.00 -6.13 9.95
CA GLY A 128 -33.01 -7.11 9.52
C GLY A 128 -33.57 -8.06 8.44
N PHE A 129 -34.79 -8.56 8.59
CA PHE A 129 -35.45 -9.36 7.57
C PHE A 129 -35.68 -8.59 6.27
N ARG A 130 -36.16 -7.34 6.38
CA ARG A 130 -36.34 -6.47 5.21
C ARG A 130 -35.00 -6.26 4.49
N ASP A 131 -33.96 -5.93 5.23
CA ASP A 131 -32.62 -5.74 4.69
C ASP A 131 -32.05 -7.00 4.02
N PHE A 132 -32.32 -8.16 4.61
CA PHE A 132 -31.90 -9.45 4.03
C PHE A 132 -32.61 -9.74 2.71
N PHE A 133 -33.95 -9.65 2.66
CA PHE A 133 -34.70 -9.97 1.45
C PHE A 133 -34.63 -8.90 0.38
N ASP A 134 -34.65 -7.63 0.77
CA ASP A 134 -34.68 -6.52 -0.18
C ASP A 134 -33.28 -6.18 -0.71
N HIS A 135 -32.25 -6.30 0.14
CA HIS A 135 -30.92 -5.80 -0.14
C HIS A 135 -29.80 -6.84 -0.04
N GLY A 136 -30.14 -8.10 0.27
CA GLY A 136 -29.13 -9.17 0.40
C GLY A 136 -28.10 -8.89 1.49
N LYS A 137 -28.48 -8.21 2.59
CA LYS A 137 -27.62 -8.01 3.75
C LYS A 137 -27.65 -9.25 4.65
N LYS A 138 -26.63 -9.41 5.51
CA LYS A 138 -26.64 -10.46 6.52
C LYS A 138 -27.73 -10.23 7.54
N LEU A 139 -28.43 -11.30 7.93
CA LEU A 139 -29.41 -11.30 9.00
C LEU A 139 -28.86 -12.06 10.20
N GLU A 140 -28.77 -11.40 11.35
CA GLU A 140 -28.33 -12.00 12.61
C GLU A 140 -29.51 -12.13 13.58
N LEU A 141 -29.74 -13.32 14.11
CA LEU A 141 -30.77 -13.64 15.09
C LEU A 141 -30.14 -14.31 16.31
N ASP A 142 -30.64 -14.03 17.51
CA ASP A 142 -30.25 -14.76 18.69
C ASP A 142 -30.87 -16.15 18.66
N VAL A 143 -30.09 -17.22 18.91
CA VAL A 143 -30.53 -18.61 18.82
C VAL A 143 -31.70 -18.88 19.75
N GLY A 144 -31.73 -18.28 20.96
CA GLY A 144 -32.81 -18.42 21.90
C GLY A 144 -34.17 -17.88 21.44
N ASP A 145 -34.18 -17.01 20.42
CA ASP A 145 -35.39 -16.43 19.86
C ASP A 145 -35.89 -17.16 18.59
N VAL A 146 -35.19 -18.21 18.16
CA VAL A 146 -35.43 -18.88 16.88
C VAL A 146 -35.81 -20.33 17.07
N SER A 147 -36.80 -20.78 16.30
CA SER A 147 -37.08 -22.22 16.11
C SER A 147 -37.20 -22.54 14.62
N ILE A 148 -36.58 -23.64 14.20
CA ILE A 148 -36.59 -24.08 12.80
C ILE A 148 -37.23 -25.45 12.71
N HIS A 149 -38.19 -25.59 11.80
CA HIS A 149 -38.85 -26.85 11.50
C HIS A 149 -38.50 -27.30 10.09
N GLY A 150 -38.31 -28.61 9.89
CA GLY A 150 -38.03 -29.19 8.57
C GLY A 150 -36.57 -29.59 8.34
N SER A 151 -35.68 -29.39 9.35
CA SER A 151 -34.29 -29.90 9.32
C SER A 151 -33.90 -30.45 10.70
N ARG A 152 -33.50 -31.71 10.76
CA ARG A 152 -32.96 -32.33 11.99
C ARG A 152 -31.63 -31.71 12.39
N LEU A 153 -30.79 -31.37 11.39
CA LEU A 153 -29.51 -30.74 11.60
C LEU A 153 -29.66 -29.38 12.31
N LEU A 154 -30.52 -28.52 11.78
CA LEU A 154 -30.72 -27.17 12.34
C LEU A 154 -31.38 -27.23 13.70
N SER A 155 -32.35 -28.15 13.91
CA SER A 155 -32.97 -28.36 15.22
C SER A 155 -31.95 -28.84 16.28
N HIS A 156 -31.02 -29.70 15.89
CA HIS A 156 -29.96 -30.20 16.77
C HIS A 156 -29.00 -29.06 17.18
N ILE A 157 -28.47 -28.30 16.23
CA ILE A 157 -27.58 -27.16 16.50
C ILE A 157 -28.26 -26.10 17.37
N LEU A 158 -29.51 -25.75 17.10
CA LEU A 158 -30.24 -24.77 17.89
C LEU A 158 -30.50 -25.23 19.33
N MET A 159 -30.70 -26.52 19.55
CA MET A 159 -30.89 -27.08 20.91
C MET A 159 -29.58 -27.01 21.72
N GLU A 160 -28.45 -27.32 21.10
CA GLU A 160 -27.15 -27.29 21.78
C GLU A 160 -26.73 -25.85 22.10
N GLU A 161 -26.92 -24.92 21.17
CA GLU A 161 -26.50 -23.53 21.30
C GLU A 161 -27.45 -22.62 22.09
N ALA A 162 -28.70 -23.03 22.30
CA ALA A 162 -29.68 -22.23 23.03
C ALA A 162 -29.26 -21.91 24.47
N GLN A 163 -28.40 -22.73 25.08
CA GLN A 163 -27.87 -22.55 26.43
C GLN A 163 -26.61 -21.65 26.43
N GLY A 164 -25.94 -21.50 25.28
CA GLY A 164 -24.66 -20.79 25.14
C GLY A 164 -24.74 -19.34 24.65
N GLY A 165 -25.93 -18.82 24.32
CA GLY A 165 -26.08 -17.45 23.77
C GLY A 165 -25.54 -17.32 22.35
N GLY A 166 -25.65 -18.36 21.54
CA GLY A 166 -25.21 -18.37 20.14
C GLY A 166 -26.02 -17.43 19.25
N LYS A 167 -25.44 -17.09 18.09
CA LYS A 167 -26.10 -16.32 17.03
C LYS A 167 -26.31 -17.20 15.79
N LEU A 168 -27.48 -17.07 15.19
CA LEU A 168 -27.79 -17.62 13.88
C LEU A 168 -27.64 -16.52 12.84
N VAL A 169 -26.72 -16.71 11.88
CA VAL A 169 -26.43 -15.75 10.83
C VAL A 169 -26.88 -16.31 9.48
N PHE A 170 -27.83 -15.62 8.84
CA PHE A 170 -28.19 -15.90 7.46
C PHE A 170 -27.37 -14.99 6.56
N SER A 171 -26.63 -15.59 5.64
CA SER A 171 -25.89 -14.86 4.61
C SER A 171 -26.62 -15.04 3.28
N PRO A 172 -26.75 -14.00 2.47
CA PRO A 172 -27.29 -14.14 1.11
C PRO A 172 -26.38 -15.05 0.29
N ALA A 173 -26.93 -15.66 -0.74
CA ALA A 173 -26.12 -16.35 -1.70
C ALA A 173 -25.16 -15.33 -2.38
N VAL A 174 -23.88 -15.67 -2.40
CA VAL A 174 -22.86 -14.85 -3.05
C VAL A 174 -22.35 -15.58 -4.27
N HIS A 175 -22.12 -14.82 -5.34
CA HIS A 175 -21.55 -15.32 -6.58
C HIS A 175 -20.21 -14.66 -6.79
N ALA A 176 -19.17 -15.48 -7.02
CA ALA A 176 -17.88 -14.96 -7.41
C ALA A 176 -17.96 -14.39 -8.83
N VAL A 177 -17.48 -13.16 -8.99
CA VAL A 177 -17.45 -12.45 -10.27
C VAL A 177 -16.08 -11.81 -10.45
N SER A 178 -15.62 -11.73 -11.68
CA SER A 178 -14.46 -10.91 -12.02
C SER A 178 -14.90 -9.47 -12.26
N ALA A 179 -14.05 -8.54 -11.83
CA ALA A 179 -14.26 -7.11 -12.03
C ALA A 179 -13.01 -6.50 -12.67
N ARG A 180 -13.20 -5.76 -13.74
CA ARG A 180 -12.16 -4.91 -14.32
C ARG A 180 -12.41 -3.47 -13.90
N ILE A 181 -11.38 -2.86 -13.33
CA ILE A 181 -11.43 -1.45 -12.91
C ILE A 181 -10.47 -0.64 -13.77
N GLU A 182 -10.98 0.43 -14.34
CA GLU A 182 -10.24 1.39 -15.14
C GLU A 182 -10.54 2.81 -14.66
N VAL A 183 -9.60 3.73 -14.81
CA VAL A 183 -9.88 5.16 -14.73
C VAL A 183 -9.95 5.73 -16.14
N VAL A 184 -10.95 6.57 -16.38
CA VAL A 184 -11.27 7.07 -17.72
C VAL A 184 -11.30 8.60 -17.69
N ASN A 185 -10.54 9.23 -18.56
CA ASN A 185 -10.61 10.68 -18.74
C ASN A 185 -11.96 11.05 -19.38
N PRO A 186 -12.81 11.86 -18.71
CA PRO A 186 -14.13 12.20 -19.25
C PRO A 186 -14.08 13.07 -20.50
N ILE A 187 -12.96 13.77 -20.75
CA ILE A 187 -12.79 14.69 -21.86
C ILE A 187 -12.24 13.97 -23.09
N THR A 188 -11.15 13.21 -22.90
CA THR A 188 -10.43 12.56 -24.02
C THR A 188 -10.91 11.15 -24.29
N GLY A 189 -11.61 10.50 -23.34
CA GLY A 189 -12.00 9.10 -23.42
C GLY A 189 -10.84 8.11 -23.21
N SER A 190 -9.61 8.59 -22.95
CA SER A 190 -8.50 7.69 -22.67
C SER A 190 -8.71 6.95 -21.35
N SER A 191 -8.39 5.66 -21.32
CA SER A 191 -8.51 4.82 -20.14
C SER A 191 -7.15 4.28 -19.69
N GLU A 192 -7.01 4.09 -18.38
CA GLU A 192 -5.88 3.42 -17.76
C GLU A 192 -6.39 2.27 -16.89
N HIS A 193 -5.82 1.10 -17.08
CA HIS A 193 -6.15 -0.07 -16.28
C HIS A 193 -5.61 0.09 -14.84
N VAL A 194 -6.47 -0.15 -13.86
CA VAL A 194 -6.12 -0.08 -12.43
C VAL A 194 -5.87 -1.48 -11.87
N ALA A 195 -6.87 -2.36 -11.99
CA ALA A 195 -6.79 -3.71 -11.47
C ALA A 195 -7.84 -4.63 -12.09
N GLU A 196 -7.53 -5.93 -12.13
CA GLU A 196 -8.50 -7.00 -12.27
C GLU A 196 -8.69 -7.66 -10.89
N LEU A 197 -9.94 -7.83 -10.49
CA LEU A 197 -10.31 -8.30 -9.16
C LEU A 197 -11.23 -9.49 -9.26
N VAL A 198 -11.19 -10.32 -8.25
CA VAL A 198 -12.27 -11.29 -7.99
C VAL A 198 -13.03 -10.77 -6.79
N GLY A 199 -14.32 -10.56 -6.96
CA GLY A 199 -15.20 -10.09 -5.92
C GLY A 199 -16.42 -10.95 -5.76
N GLU A 200 -17.29 -10.53 -4.87
CA GLU A 200 -18.54 -11.21 -4.55
C GLU A 200 -19.71 -10.29 -4.88
N VAL A 201 -20.69 -10.84 -5.61
CA VAL A 201 -22.00 -10.21 -5.80
C VAL A 201 -23.01 -10.88 -4.90
N SER A 202 -23.73 -10.09 -4.16
CA SER A 202 -24.93 -10.48 -3.44
C SER A 202 -26.10 -9.58 -3.82
N GLY A 203 -27.31 -10.07 -3.68
CA GLY A 203 -28.49 -9.26 -4.02
C GLY A 203 -29.73 -9.71 -3.28
N GLY A 204 -30.69 -8.80 -3.23
CA GLY A 204 -32.04 -9.03 -2.80
C GLY A 204 -33.03 -8.68 -3.89
N SER A 205 -34.33 -8.52 -3.54
CA SER A 205 -35.37 -8.17 -4.48
C SER A 205 -35.29 -6.73 -5.02
N LYS A 206 -34.59 -5.83 -4.29
CA LYS A 206 -34.56 -4.40 -4.61
C LYS A 206 -33.16 -3.86 -4.94
N SER A 207 -32.08 -4.53 -4.49
CA SER A 207 -30.73 -4.05 -4.79
C SER A 207 -29.73 -5.19 -5.03
N ILE A 208 -28.68 -4.87 -5.76
CA ILE A 208 -27.50 -5.69 -5.96
C ILE A 208 -26.32 -4.97 -5.32
N ARG A 209 -25.48 -5.73 -4.64
CA ARG A 209 -24.23 -5.27 -4.04
C ARG A 209 -23.06 -6.11 -4.55
N PHE A 210 -22.02 -5.43 -4.95
CA PHE A 210 -20.72 -6.01 -5.26
C PHE A 210 -19.69 -5.50 -4.27
N VAL A 211 -18.77 -6.36 -3.85
CA VAL A 211 -17.60 -6.00 -3.02
C VAL A 211 -16.41 -6.79 -3.52
N ALA A 212 -15.31 -6.11 -3.69
CA ALA A 212 -14.02 -6.72 -4.02
C ALA A 212 -12.89 -6.00 -3.32
N GLU A 213 -11.74 -6.67 -3.21
CA GLU A 213 -10.52 -6.10 -2.66
C GLU A 213 -9.44 -6.06 -3.75
N ALA A 214 -8.73 -4.94 -3.79
CA ALA A 214 -7.57 -4.71 -4.61
C ALA A 214 -6.32 -4.56 -3.74
N PHE A 215 -5.17 -4.80 -4.37
CA PHE A 215 -3.87 -4.53 -3.73
C PHE A 215 -3.73 -5.24 -2.38
N ASP A 216 -4.08 -6.53 -2.35
CA ASP A 216 -4.05 -7.39 -1.16
C ASP A 216 -4.89 -6.85 0.02
N GLY A 217 -6.05 -6.26 -0.26
CA GLY A 217 -6.96 -5.72 0.75
C GLY A 217 -6.65 -4.29 1.19
N ILE A 218 -5.64 -3.62 0.60
CA ILE A 218 -5.39 -2.21 0.86
C ILE A 218 -6.51 -1.32 0.33
N LEU A 219 -7.09 -1.68 -0.82
CA LEU A 219 -8.21 -0.97 -1.40
C LEU A 219 -9.41 -1.90 -1.51
N SER A 220 -10.50 -1.57 -0.83
CA SER A 220 -11.80 -2.22 -1.00
C SER A 220 -12.66 -1.35 -1.92
N ILE A 221 -13.27 -1.99 -2.90
CA ILE A 221 -14.16 -1.34 -3.87
C ILE A 221 -15.52 -1.98 -3.74
N GLY A 222 -16.53 -1.17 -3.47
CA GLY A 222 -17.93 -1.60 -3.38
C GLY A 222 -18.76 -0.87 -4.41
N PHE A 223 -19.76 -1.58 -4.92
CA PHE A 223 -20.78 -1.04 -5.80
C PHE A 223 -22.14 -1.45 -5.25
N THR A 224 -23.07 -0.53 -5.23
CA THR A 224 -24.47 -0.81 -4.89
C THR A 224 -25.36 -0.19 -5.97
N GLN A 225 -26.26 -1.00 -6.47
CA GLN A 225 -27.33 -0.54 -7.36
C GLN A 225 -28.66 -0.80 -6.66
N ASP A 226 -29.37 0.27 -6.36
CA ASP A 226 -30.72 0.23 -5.81
C ASP A 226 -31.77 0.32 -6.92
N ASN A 227 -33.01 -0.09 -6.61
CA ASN A 227 -34.16 -0.01 -7.52
C ASN A 227 -33.94 -0.74 -8.86
N LEU A 228 -33.79 -2.07 -8.79
CA LEU A 228 -33.60 -2.93 -9.97
C LEU A 228 -34.75 -2.83 -10.98
N ILE A 229 -35.93 -2.40 -10.54
CA ILE A 229 -37.16 -2.42 -11.34
C ILE A 229 -37.46 -1.05 -11.96
N ASP A 230 -37.09 0.05 -11.30
CA ASP A 230 -37.41 1.41 -11.72
C ASP A 230 -36.20 2.16 -12.28
N SER A 231 -36.42 2.99 -13.32
CA SER A 231 -35.41 3.92 -13.84
C SER A 231 -35.68 5.35 -13.30
N PRO A 232 -34.66 6.17 -13.01
CA PRO A 232 -33.22 5.96 -13.24
C PRO A 232 -32.56 5.12 -12.15
N LYS A 233 -31.64 4.26 -12.59
CA LYS A 233 -30.84 3.44 -11.69
C LYS A 233 -29.80 4.31 -10.98
N VAL A 234 -29.88 4.38 -9.67
CA VAL A 234 -28.85 5.05 -8.87
C VAL A 234 -27.74 4.05 -8.56
N HIS A 235 -26.53 4.38 -8.97
CA HIS A 235 -25.36 3.58 -8.70
C HIS A 235 -24.46 4.31 -7.71
N THR A 236 -24.05 3.63 -6.67
CA THR A 236 -23.08 4.18 -5.71
C THR A 236 -21.82 3.33 -5.75
N ILE A 237 -20.69 3.95 -6.07
CA ILE A 237 -19.37 3.33 -5.98
C ILE A 237 -18.72 3.82 -4.69
N ASN A 238 -18.34 2.89 -3.83
CA ASN A 238 -17.62 3.17 -2.60
C ASN A 238 -16.19 2.64 -2.72
N MET A 239 -15.25 3.46 -2.29
CA MET A 239 -13.83 3.06 -2.19
C MET A 239 -13.38 3.28 -0.76
N HIS A 240 -12.78 2.26 -0.18
CA HIS A 240 -12.23 2.32 1.18
C HIS A 240 -10.78 1.88 1.17
N MET A 241 -9.90 2.66 1.81
CA MET A 241 -8.48 2.35 1.90
C MET A 241 -8.14 1.87 3.31
N ASN A 242 -7.63 0.65 3.42
CA ASN A 242 -7.15 0.06 4.66
C ASN A 242 -5.63 -0.04 4.65
N LEU A 243 -4.98 0.74 5.50
CA LEU A 243 -3.52 0.81 5.62
C LEU A 243 -2.97 -0.03 6.80
N ASP A 244 -3.76 -0.94 7.37
CA ASP A 244 -3.33 -1.78 8.49
C ASP A 244 -2.07 -2.60 8.16
N GLN A 245 -1.98 -3.06 6.91
CA GLN A 245 -0.82 -3.80 6.43
C GLN A 245 0.47 -2.96 6.35
N TRP A 246 0.36 -1.64 6.28
CA TRP A 246 1.52 -0.74 6.26
C TRP A 246 2.01 -0.37 7.66
N GLU A 247 1.17 -0.53 8.68
CA GLU A 247 1.53 -0.15 10.06
C GLU A 247 2.81 -0.84 10.51
N LYS A 248 3.77 -0.04 10.97
CA LYS A 248 5.13 -0.47 11.37
C LYS A 248 5.97 -1.14 10.27
N GLN A 249 5.54 -1.08 9.01
CA GLN A 249 6.38 -1.52 7.89
C GLN A 249 7.43 -0.46 7.53
N PRO A 250 8.61 -0.87 7.07
CA PRO A 250 9.60 0.06 6.55
C PRO A 250 9.04 0.85 5.36
N LEU A 251 9.20 2.17 5.36
CA LEU A 251 8.70 3.02 4.27
C LEU A 251 9.19 2.58 2.88
N LYS A 252 10.44 2.09 2.81
CA LYS A 252 11.05 1.60 1.54
C LYS A 252 10.31 0.43 0.91
N SER A 253 9.53 -0.32 1.67
CA SER A 253 8.89 -1.57 1.25
C SER A 253 7.36 -1.54 1.35
N LEU A 254 6.73 -0.35 1.31
CA LEU A 254 5.28 -0.23 1.30
C LEU A 254 4.71 -0.72 -0.04
N PRO A 255 3.92 -1.80 -0.04
CA PRO A 255 3.38 -2.36 -1.27
C PRO A 255 2.34 -1.41 -1.89
N TYR A 256 2.26 -1.40 -3.22
CA TYR A 256 1.27 -0.68 -4.02
C TYR A 256 1.21 0.85 -3.85
N LEU A 257 2.12 1.47 -3.08
CA LEU A 257 2.11 2.93 -2.84
C LEU A 257 2.04 3.72 -4.15
N ARG A 258 2.82 3.34 -5.16
CA ARG A 258 2.84 4.02 -6.46
C ARG A 258 1.53 3.85 -7.23
N LYS A 259 0.94 2.65 -7.21
CA LYS A 259 -0.35 2.37 -7.86
C LYS A 259 -1.47 3.19 -7.23
N LEU A 260 -1.48 3.28 -5.90
CA LEU A 260 -2.45 4.12 -5.16
C LEU A 260 -2.27 5.61 -5.48
N ILE A 261 -1.04 6.11 -5.51
CA ILE A 261 -0.78 7.51 -5.90
C ILE A 261 -1.30 7.79 -7.32
N SER A 262 -1.02 6.89 -8.28
CA SER A 262 -1.49 7.06 -9.66
C SER A 262 -3.01 7.10 -9.72
N LEU A 263 -3.68 6.14 -9.09
CA LEU A 263 -5.13 6.08 -9.04
C LEU A 263 -5.74 7.37 -8.47
N PHE A 264 -5.34 7.75 -7.24
CA PHE A 264 -5.97 8.87 -6.56
C PHE A 264 -5.64 10.22 -7.21
N ARG A 265 -4.48 10.38 -7.86
CA ARG A 265 -4.17 11.55 -8.68
C ARG A 265 -5.11 11.67 -9.88
N ARG A 266 -5.38 10.56 -10.60
CA ARG A 266 -6.35 10.57 -11.71
C ARG A 266 -7.74 10.98 -11.23
N LEU A 267 -8.18 10.47 -10.07
CA LEU A 267 -9.46 10.88 -9.47
C LEU A 267 -9.46 12.36 -9.06
N GLN A 268 -8.36 12.87 -8.53
CA GLN A 268 -8.18 14.30 -8.23
C GLN A 268 -8.22 15.17 -9.48
N ASP A 269 -7.66 14.68 -10.59
CA ASP A 269 -7.68 15.32 -11.91
C ASP A 269 -9.06 15.23 -12.60
N GLY A 270 -10.07 14.69 -11.91
CA GLY A 270 -11.45 14.59 -12.41
C GLY A 270 -11.71 13.42 -13.34
N TRP A 271 -10.86 12.38 -13.34
CA TRP A 271 -11.13 11.16 -14.08
C TRP A 271 -12.22 10.35 -13.39
N ASP A 272 -13.03 9.66 -14.18
CA ASP A 272 -14.06 8.75 -13.71
C ASP A 272 -13.50 7.36 -13.47
N VAL A 273 -14.17 6.58 -12.61
CA VAL A 273 -13.95 5.14 -12.50
C VAL A 273 -14.93 4.42 -13.40
N SER A 274 -14.42 3.52 -14.23
CA SER A 274 -15.19 2.56 -14.99
C SER A 274 -15.03 1.17 -14.39
N MET A 275 -16.13 0.48 -14.20
CA MET A 275 -16.15 -0.88 -13.65
C MET A 275 -16.98 -1.78 -14.56
N THR A 276 -16.39 -2.92 -14.92
CA THR A 276 -17.06 -3.99 -15.67
C THR A 276 -17.05 -5.25 -14.82
N LEU A 277 -18.22 -5.83 -14.56
CA LEU A 277 -18.39 -7.10 -13.84
C LEU A 277 -18.70 -8.21 -14.81
N GLU A 278 -17.99 -9.32 -14.72
CA GLU A 278 -18.15 -10.48 -15.56
C GLU A 278 -18.37 -11.74 -14.72
N HIS A 279 -19.32 -12.57 -15.14
CA HIS A 279 -19.56 -13.89 -14.58
C HIS A 279 -19.55 -14.93 -15.69
N LYS A 280 -18.69 -15.94 -15.60
CA LYS A 280 -18.54 -17.01 -16.62
C LYS A 280 -18.32 -16.48 -18.04
N GLY A 281 -17.65 -15.34 -18.18
CA GLY A 281 -17.35 -14.72 -19.47
C GLY A 281 -18.47 -13.83 -20.04
N GLU A 282 -19.57 -13.65 -19.32
CA GLU A 282 -20.65 -12.74 -19.70
C GLU A 282 -20.60 -11.47 -18.84
N THR A 283 -20.73 -10.31 -19.47
CA THR A 283 -20.80 -9.03 -18.78
C THR A 283 -22.15 -8.90 -18.08
N MET A 284 -22.13 -8.88 -16.75
CA MET A 284 -23.31 -8.66 -15.91
C MET A 284 -23.63 -7.18 -15.72
N PHE A 285 -22.60 -6.37 -15.63
CA PHE A 285 -22.70 -4.95 -15.37
C PHE A 285 -21.51 -4.21 -15.97
N ALA A 286 -21.78 -3.05 -16.55
CA ALA A 286 -20.77 -2.07 -16.92
C ALA A 286 -21.28 -0.69 -16.51
N GLY A 287 -20.48 0.02 -15.75
CA GLY A 287 -20.84 1.33 -15.25
C GLY A 287 -19.65 2.25 -15.13
N ARG A 288 -19.92 3.56 -15.17
CA ARG A 288 -18.93 4.61 -15.04
C ARG A 288 -19.47 5.70 -14.11
N GLY A 289 -18.63 6.19 -13.23
CA GLY A 289 -18.99 7.26 -12.31
C GLY A 289 -17.82 8.10 -11.88
N GLY A 290 -18.07 9.38 -11.61
CA GLY A 290 -17.10 10.33 -11.11
C GLY A 290 -17.20 10.53 -9.61
N PHE A 291 -16.15 11.09 -9.02
CA PHE A 291 -16.02 11.35 -7.58
C PHE A 291 -16.05 12.86 -7.25
N GLN A 292 -16.81 13.64 -8.01
CA GLN A 292 -16.88 15.10 -7.84
C GLN A 292 -17.36 15.52 -6.45
N SER A 293 -18.24 14.73 -5.82
CA SER A 293 -18.75 15.00 -4.46
C SER A 293 -17.71 14.71 -3.35
N CYS A 294 -16.64 13.94 -3.65
CA CYS A 294 -15.62 13.52 -2.69
C CYS A 294 -14.25 14.13 -2.99
N GLN A 295 -14.20 15.26 -3.67
CA GLN A 295 -12.91 15.86 -4.10
C GLN A 295 -12.04 16.32 -2.94
N ASN A 296 -12.60 16.68 -1.79
CA ASN A 296 -11.83 17.06 -0.62
C ASN A 296 -11.15 15.82 -0.01
N GLU A 297 -11.89 14.74 0.16
CA GLU A 297 -11.41 13.47 0.68
C GLU A 297 -10.31 12.89 -0.24
N ILE A 298 -10.51 12.94 -1.56
CA ILE A 298 -9.51 12.52 -2.53
C ILE A 298 -8.24 13.37 -2.41
N ARG A 299 -8.37 14.68 -2.25
CA ARG A 299 -7.24 15.59 -2.06
C ARG A 299 -6.44 15.22 -0.81
N ASP A 300 -7.13 14.93 0.30
CA ASP A 300 -6.48 14.54 1.55
C ASP A 300 -5.74 13.19 1.41
N VAL A 301 -6.32 12.23 0.71
CA VAL A 301 -5.67 10.96 0.37
C VAL A 301 -4.42 11.21 -0.48
N VAL A 302 -4.50 12.04 -1.52
CA VAL A 302 -3.35 12.36 -2.39
C VAL A 302 -2.25 13.06 -1.59
N ARG A 303 -2.60 14.00 -0.71
CA ARG A 303 -1.63 14.66 0.20
C ARG A 303 -0.91 13.64 1.07
N PHE A 304 -1.66 12.75 1.70
CA PHE A 304 -1.12 11.70 2.56
C PHE A 304 -0.19 10.74 1.80
N LEU A 305 -0.62 10.24 0.66
CA LEU A 305 0.18 9.34 -0.17
C LEU A 305 1.42 10.04 -0.74
N THR A 306 1.31 11.32 -1.09
CA THR A 306 2.45 12.11 -1.58
C THR A 306 3.48 12.34 -0.47
N TYR A 307 3.04 12.68 0.74
CA TYR A 307 3.93 12.78 1.91
C TYR A 307 4.63 11.45 2.18
N THR A 308 3.89 10.34 2.15
CA THR A 308 4.44 9.00 2.34
C THR A 308 5.50 8.67 1.29
N SER A 309 5.26 9.03 0.02
CA SER A 309 6.23 8.84 -1.07
C SER A 309 7.50 9.68 -0.88
N ARG A 310 7.36 10.94 -0.46
CA ARG A 310 8.51 11.81 -0.14
C ARG A 310 9.32 11.26 1.03
N ALA A 311 8.65 10.86 2.11
CA ALA A 311 9.29 10.24 3.27
C ALA A 311 10.05 8.95 2.89
N ARG A 312 9.47 8.13 1.99
CA ARG A 312 10.12 6.95 1.41
C ARG A 312 11.39 7.34 0.64
N SER A 313 11.33 8.37 -0.20
CA SER A 313 12.49 8.85 -0.97
C SER A 313 13.60 9.33 -0.05
N VAL A 314 13.28 10.10 1.00
CA VAL A 314 14.25 10.53 2.01
C VAL A 314 14.89 9.31 2.72
N SER A 315 14.07 8.33 3.14
CA SER A 315 14.55 7.09 3.74
C SER A 315 15.54 6.33 2.84
N MET A 316 15.23 6.25 1.54
CA MET A 316 16.08 5.56 0.55
C MET A 316 17.38 6.33 0.30
N LEU A 317 17.30 7.64 0.05
CA LEU A 317 18.47 8.48 -0.26
C LEU A 317 19.45 8.59 0.91
N LEU A 318 18.94 8.60 2.15
CA LEU A 318 19.78 8.62 3.36
C LEU A 318 20.24 7.22 3.80
N GLY A 319 19.71 6.15 3.21
CA GLY A 319 19.97 4.79 3.66
C GLY A 319 19.44 4.50 5.07
N LYS A 320 18.53 5.33 5.60
CA LYS A 320 17.97 5.19 6.95
C LYS A 320 16.64 4.46 6.92
N GLN A 321 16.45 3.55 7.85
CA GLN A 321 15.20 2.83 7.98
C GLN A 321 14.18 3.68 8.74
N LEU A 322 13.10 4.05 8.07
CA LEU A 322 11.93 4.71 8.63
C LEU A 322 10.72 3.82 8.53
N PHE A 323 9.81 3.92 9.46
CA PHE A 323 8.63 3.08 9.55
C PHE A 323 7.36 3.91 9.33
N PHE A 324 6.40 3.29 8.70
CA PHE A 324 5.08 3.87 8.51
C PHE A 324 4.27 3.84 9.81
N THR A 325 3.49 4.88 10.07
CA THR A 325 2.43 4.87 11.09
C THR A 325 1.19 5.60 10.58
N LYS A 326 0.03 5.02 10.78
CA LYS A 326 -1.26 5.61 10.40
C LYS A 326 -1.58 6.88 11.21
N ALA A 327 -1.07 6.97 12.43
CA ALA A 327 -1.31 8.10 13.32
C ALA A 327 -0.45 9.34 12.98
N ALA A 328 0.40 9.28 11.94
CA ALA A 328 1.23 10.41 11.58
C ALA A 328 0.38 11.60 11.13
N MET A 329 0.58 12.72 11.81
CA MET A 329 0.05 14.02 11.39
C MET A 329 1.19 14.82 10.77
N PHE A 330 0.93 15.51 9.69
CA PHE A 330 1.91 16.36 9.01
C PHE A 330 1.23 17.59 8.41
N SER A 331 1.99 18.66 8.28
CA SER A 331 1.57 19.89 7.63
C SER A 331 2.03 19.94 6.17
N ASP A 332 1.44 20.83 5.37
CA ASP A 332 1.93 21.09 4.01
C ASP A 332 3.37 21.61 4.00
N LYS A 333 3.76 22.35 5.06
CA LYS A 333 5.12 22.84 5.23
C LYS A 333 6.09 21.68 5.37
N GLU A 334 5.82 20.71 6.25
CA GLU A 334 6.67 19.52 6.42
C GLU A 334 6.75 18.69 5.14
N SER A 335 5.62 18.54 4.42
CA SER A 335 5.63 17.86 3.13
C SER A 335 6.50 18.58 2.09
N SER A 336 6.50 19.91 2.09
CA SER A 336 7.34 20.73 1.20
C SER A 336 8.82 20.68 1.59
N GLU A 337 9.11 20.66 2.90
CA GLU A 337 10.48 20.47 3.40
C GLU A 337 11.09 19.14 2.95
N LEU A 338 10.30 18.05 2.96
CA LEU A 338 10.77 16.76 2.44
C LEU A 338 11.10 16.83 0.95
N ASP A 339 10.34 17.59 0.16
CA ASP A 339 10.61 17.78 -1.26
C ASP A 339 11.93 18.54 -1.48
N GLU A 340 12.16 19.62 -0.74
CA GLU A 340 13.43 20.34 -0.76
C GLU A 340 14.61 19.43 -0.38
N ILE A 341 14.46 18.65 0.70
CA ILE A 341 15.47 17.69 1.14
C ILE A 341 15.81 16.69 0.04
N ILE A 342 14.81 16.15 -0.66
CA ILE A 342 15.01 15.22 -1.78
C ILE A 342 15.82 15.89 -2.89
N GLN A 343 15.43 17.11 -3.30
CA GLN A 343 16.13 17.85 -4.35
C GLN A 343 17.61 18.09 -3.98
N LEU A 344 17.88 18.44 -2.74
CA LEU A 344 19.24 18.65 -2.25
C LEU A 344 20.05 17.35 -2.18
N LEU A 345 19.43 16.23 -1.74
CA LEU A 345 20.09 14.92 -1.68
C LEU A 345 20.41 14.36 -3.08
N GLU A 346 19.58 14.66 -4.07
CA GLU A 346 19.79 14.26 -5.47
C GLU A 346 20.74 15.19 -6.23
N GLY A 347 21.25 16.26 -5.59
CA GLY A 347 22.13 17.24 -6.20
C GLY A 347 21.42 18.16 -7.21
N ARG A 348 20.09 18.28 -7.12
CA ARG A 348 19.26 19.13 -7.99
C ARG A 348 19.01 20.53 -7.41
N GLY A 349 19.75 20.92 -6.39
CA GLY A 349 19.61 22.19 -5.70
C GLY A 349 20.26 23.38 -6.46
N GLN A 350 20.10 23.45 -7.79
CA GLN A 350 20.56 24.60 -8.57
C GLN A 350 19.74 25.83 -8.21
N VAL A 351 20.45 26.92 -7.88
CA VAL A 351 19.84 28.23 -7.65
C VAL A 351 19.83 28.98 -8.97
N PRO A 352 18.66 29.39 -9.52
CA PRO A 352 18.61 30.19 -10.73
C PRO A 352 19.42 31.48 -10.55
N VAL A 353 20.30 31.80 -11.53
CA VAL A 353 21.17 32.97 -11.46
C VAL A 353 20.34 34.25 -11.37
N GLU A 354 19.18 34.29 -12.03
CA GLU A 354 18.25 35.41 -12.01
C GLU A 354 17.66 35.67 -10.62
N SER A 355 17.61 34.64 -9.75
CA SER A 355 17.15 34.81 -8.38
C SER A 355 18.21 35.35 -7.42
N LEU A 356 19.46 35.42 -7.88
CA LEU A 356 20.58 35.94 -7.13
C LEU A 356 20.66 37.47 -7.36
N THR A 357 19.83 38.21 -6.65
CA THR A 357 19.74 39.69 -6.79
C THR A 357 20.98 40.42 -6.31
N ASN A 358 21.89 39.75 -5.58
CA ASN A 358 23.10 40.33 -5.02
C ASN A 358 24.26 39.33 -5.09
N THR A 359 25.49 39.89 -5.03
CA THR A 359 26.72 39.12 -4.85
C THR A 359 26.64 38.25 -3.60
N ILE A 360 26.99 36.97 -3.74
CA ILE A 360 27.02 36.05 -2.59
C ILE A 360 28.19 36.47 -1.70
N THR A 361 27.91 36.68 -0.42
CA THR A 361 28.92 37.01 0.58
C THR A 361 28.89 35.98 1.71
N VAL A 362 30.07 35.47 2.05
CA VAL A 362 30.24 34.45 3.12
C VAL A 362 31.34 34.95 4.07
N ASP A 363 31.08 34.82 5.37
CA ASP A 363 32.08 35.05 6.40
C ASP A 363 32.77 33.72 6.72
N VAL A 364 34.07 33.64 6.45
CA VAL A 364 34.89 32.43 6.70
C VAL A 364 35.80 32.70 7.88
N ALA A 365 35.80 31.79 8.84
CA ALA A 365 36.72 31.87 10.00
C ALA A 365 38.18 31.76 9.51
N TYR A 366 39.01 32.69 9.92
CA TYR A 366 40.43 32.68 9.61
C TYR A 366 41.17 31.62 10.45
N ASP A 367 41.93 30.77 9.76
CA ASP A 367 42.86 29.82 10.36
C ASP A 367 44.31 30.22 9.92
N GLU A 368 45.13 30.57 10.90
CA GLU A 368 46.51 30.97 10.67
C GLU A 368 47.39 29.86 10.06
N LYS A 369 46.98 28.62 10.24
CA LYS A 369 47.67 27.44 9.68
C LYS A 369 47.34 27.14 8.23
N ALA A 370 46.21 27.64 7.72
CA ALA A 370 45.79 27.51 6.35
C ALA A 370 46.05 28.82 5.62
N ASP A 371 46.88 28.86 4.60
CA ASP A 371 47.08 30.08 3.77
C ASP A 371 45.86 30.38 2.91
N GLN A 372 44.76 30.66 3.58
CA GLN A 372 43.45 30.89 2.96
C GLN A 372 43.44 32.16 2.09
N ILE A 373 44.26 33.13 2.44
CA ILE A 373 44.32 34.43 1.73
C ILE A 373 45.17 34.28 0.48
N GLY A 374 46.38 33.67 0.59
CA GLY A 374 47.31 33.47 -0.56
C GLY A 374 46.69 32.61 -1.65
N VAL A 375 46.02 31.52 -1.30
CA VAL A 375 45.34 30.64 -2.27
C VAL A 375 44.24 31.33 -3.07
N LEU A 376 43.63 32.38 -2.52
CA LEU A 376 42.58 33.13 -3.21
C LEU A 376 43.11 34.29 -4.02
N ASP A 377 44.25 34.87 -3.66
CA ASP A 377 44.88 35.98 -4.38
C ASP A 377 45.70 35.53 -5.60
N GLU A 378 46.30 34.33 -5.60
CA GLU A 378 47.21 33.85 -6.66
C GLU A 378 46.55 33.44 -7.97
N THR A 379 45.20 33.44 -8.07
CA THR A 379 44.50 32.80 -9.18
C THR A 379 43.64 33.78 -10.00
N GLU A 380 44.21 34.85 -10.54
CA GLU A 380 43.52 35.62 -11.61
C GLU A 380 43.33 34.77 -12.88
N GLY A 381 42.07 34.63 -13.33
CA GLY A 381 41.74 34.08 -14.65
C GLY A 381 41.37 32.57 -14.71
N VAL A 382 41.39 31.81 -13.63
CA VAL A 382 41.02 30.40 -13.61
C VAL A 382 39.57 30.22 -13.18
N ARG A 383 38.83 29.26 -13.79
CA ARG A 383 37.52 28.83 -13.31
C ARG A 383 37.65 28.40 -11.85
N ARG A 384 37.06 29.15 -10.96
CA ARG A 384 37.17 28.90 -9.52
C ARG A 384 36.00 28.06 -9.05
N PHE A 385 36.30 27.17 -8.10
CA PHE A 385 35.37 26.36 -7.40
C PHE A 385 35.51 26.62 -5.92
N ALA A 386 34.40 26.90 -5.25
CA ALA A 386 34.33 27.00 -3.80
C ALA A 386 33.24 26.13 -3.26
N ARG A 387 33.53 25.38 -2.20
CA ARG A 387 32.56 24.58 -1.49
C ARG A 387 32.52 24.96 -0.02
N PHE A 388 31.33 25.30 0.46
CA PHE A 388 31.07 25.61 1.84
C PHE A 388 30.23 24.53 2.45
N ILE A 389 30.58 24.12 3.67
CA ILE A 389 29.84 23.13 4.44
C ILE A 389 29.36 23.82 5.72
N GLU A 390 28.06 23.77 5.99
CA GLU A 390 27.49 24.32 7.21
C GLU A 390 27.91 23.46 8.41
N ASN A 391 28.30 24.12 9.51
CA ASN A 391 28.70 23.41 10.73
C ASN A 391 27.52 22.73 11.45
N GLU A 392 26.33 23.27 11.29
CA GLU A 392 25.12 22.76 11.91
C GLU A 392 24.46 21.68 11.05
N THR A 393 23.94 20.66 11.70
CA THR A 393 23.15 19.60 11.07
C THR A 393 21.69 19.78 11.39
N GLN A 394 20.86 19.80 10.37
CA GLN A 394 19.41 19.87 10.53
C GLN A 394 18.86 18.53 11.01
N VAL A 395 17.88 18.58 11.90
CA VAL A 395 17.09 17.43 12.34
C VAL A 395 15.66 17.66 11.88
N VAL A 396 15.06 16.67 11.23
CA VAL A 396 13.70 16.72 10.74
C VAL A 396 12.88 15.56 11.31
N GLU A 397 11.61 15.78 11.49
CA GLU A 397 10.66 14.75 11.93
C GLU A 397 9.93 14.18 10.70
N VAL A 398 9.88 12.85 10.60
CA VAL A 398 9.19 12.14 9.53
C VAL A 398 8.45 10.95 10.12
N PHE A 399 7.14 10.90 10.02
CA PHE A 399 6.30 9.87 10.64
C PHE A 399 6.56 9.71 12.15
N GLY A 400 6.73 10.83 12.87
CA GLY A 400 7.05 10.81 14.31
C GLY A 400 8.47 10.34 14.63
N GLN A 401 9.35 10.18 13.64
CA GLN A 401 10.73 9.71 13.79
C GLN A 401 11.72 10.82 13.44
N TRP A 402 12.66 11.09 14.36
CA TRP A 402 13.65 12.14 14.16
C TRP A 402 14.83 11.67 13.31
N ILE A 403 15.16 12.41 12.26
CA ILE A 403 16.24 12.14 11.35
C ILE A 403 17.24 13.28 11.38
N LYS A 404 18.49 12.95 11.64
CA LYS A 404 19.61 13.87 11.46
C LYS A 404 20.02 13.82 9.97
N LEU A 405 19.94 14.96 9.29
CA LEU A 405 20.40 15.11 7.91
C LEU A 405 21.93 15.30 7.86
N PRO A 406 22.57 15.02 6.72
CA PRO A 406 23.94 15.42 6.50
C PRO A 406 24.10 16.95 6.57
N GLN A 407 25.33 17.44 6.72
CA GLN A 407 25.61 18.87 6.68
C GLN A 407 25.25 19.43 5.31
N ARG A 408 24.63 20.60 5.29
CA ARG A 408 24.36 21.30 4.02
C ARG A 408 25.67 21.76 3.40
N SER A 409 25.73 21.73 2.05
CA SER A 409 26.85 22.27 1.28
C SER A 409 26.33 23.21 0.22
N VAL A 410 27.12 24.23 -0.06
CA VAL A 410 26.92 25.16 -1.17
C VAL A 410 28.16 25.14 -2.04
N GLU A 411 28.00 24.81 -3.30
CA GLU A 411 29.05 24.81 -4.30
C GLU A 411 28.85 26.00 -5.26
N ILE A 412 29.88 26.78 -5.42
CA ILE A 412 29.87 27.96 -6.29
C ILE A 412 30.96 27.78 -7.33
N THR A 413 30.62 27.95 -8.61
CA THR A 413 31.56 27.88 -9.72
C THR A 413 31.51 29.17 -10.57
N GLY A 414 32.54 29.44 -11.34
CA GLY A 414 32.59 30.57 -12.30
C GLY A 414 32.47 31.94 -11.65
N PHE A 415 33.23 32.20 -10.62
CA PHE A 415 33.21 33.48 -9.89
C PHE A 415 34.56 34.15 -9.83
N THR A 416 34.55 35.47 -9.58
CA THR A 416 35.72 36.26 -9.19
C THR A 416 35.58 36.58 -7.69
N PRO A 417 36.54 36.16 -6.85
CA PRO A 417 36.46 36.47 -5.41
C PRO A 417 36.91 37.88 -5.14
N ARG A 418 36.18 38.56 -4.24
CA ARG A 418 36.68 39.75 -3.55
C ARG A 418 36.82 39.46 -2.06
N ILE A 419 38.02 39.72 -1.56
CA ILE A 419 38.36 39.45 -0.18
C ILE A 419 38.41 40.76 0.60
N LYS A 420 37.70 40.79 1.74
CA LYS A 420 37.87 41.87 2.72
C LYS A 420 38.29 41.26 4.03
N HIS A 421 39.46 41.70 4.53
CA HIS A 421 39.99 41.24 5.80
C HIS A 421 40.70 42.42 6.53
N LYS A 422 40.97 42.25 7.80
CA LYS A 422 41.77 43.16 8.60
C LYS A 422 43.24 43.06 8.21
N LYS A 423 44.02 44.15 8.38
CA LYS A 423 45.47 44.14 8.10
C LYS A 423 46.26 43.13 8.92
N ARG A 424 45.78 42.77 10.12
CA ARG A 424 46.35 41.74 11.02
C ARG A 424 45.22 40.84 11.43
N MET A 425 45.24 39.60 11.00
CA MET A 425 44.26 38.57 11.31
C MET A 425 44.76 37.73 12.50
N LYS A 426 43.84 37.27 13.33
CA LYS A 426 44.07 36.30 14.41
C LYS A 426 43.10 35.14 14.22
N ASN A 427 43.45 33.97 14.74
CA ASN A 427 42.55 32.87 14.81
C ASN A 427 41.20 33.26 15.43
N GLY A 428 40.08 33.00 14.75
CA GLY A 428 38.74 33.41 15.13
C GLY A 428 38.26 34.76 14.55
N ASP A 429 39.11 35.51 13.87
CA ASP A 429 38.67 36.62 13.00
C ASP A 429 37.95 36.06 11.75
N PHE A 430 37.10 36.88 11.14
CA PHE A 430 36.37 36.48 9.93
C PHE A 430 36.92 37.21 8.70
N ILE A 431 37.14 36.42 7.61
CA ILE A 431 37.40 36.90 6.28
C ILE A 431 36.06 37.01 5.57
N LYS A 432 35.78 38.20 5.03
CA LYS A 432 34.58 38.40 4.21
C LYS A 432 34.90 38.12 2.73
N LEU A 433 34.36 37.00 2.23
CA LEU A 433 34.44 36.58 0.84
C LEU A 433 33.20 37.01 0.08
N THR A 434 33.37 37.73 -1.00
CA THR A 434 32.30 38.13 -1.92
C THR A 434 32.55 37.46 -3.27
N PHE A 435 31.58 36.72 -3.78
CA PHE A 435 31.64 36.00 -5.04
C PHE A 435 30.94 36.85 -6.11
N GLU A 436 31.70 37.43 -7.01
CA GLU A 436 31.15 38.15 -8.15
C GLU A 436 30.95 37.18 -9.31
N PRO A 437 29.73 37.15 -9.94
CA PRO A 437 29.49 36.29 -11.08
C PRO A 437 30.45 36.57 -12.23
N ALA A 438 31.04 35.50 -12.78
CA ALA A 438 31.87 35.48 -13.98
C ALA A 438 31.30 34.46 -14.98
N GLU A 439 32.00 34.21 -16.07
CA GLU A 439 31.58 33.25 -17.10
C GLU A 439 31.43 31.84 -16.50
N GLY A 440 30.25 31.20 -16.69
CA GLY A 440 29.90 29.89 -16.13
C GLY A 440 29.56 29.94 -14.64
N PHE A 441 29.10 31.08 -14.12
CA PHE A 441 28.64 31.20 -12.75
C PHE A 441 27.47 30.28 -12.47
N SER A 442 27.60 29.46 -11.44
CA SER A 442 26.53 28.62 -10.96
C SER A 442 26.64 28.40 -9.45
N VAL A 443 25.49 28.26 -8.83
CA VAL A 443 25.38 27.96 -7.40
C VAL A 443 24.53 26.71 -7.24
N VAL A 444 25.09 25.69 -6.60
CA VAL A 444 24.41 24.43 -6.33
C VAL A 444 24.38 24.22 -4.82
N ARG A 445 23.16 24.05 -4.28
CA ARG A 445 22.94 23.63 -2.90
C ARG A 445 22.79 22.12 -2.85
N GLY A 446 23.33 21.50 -1.81
CA GLY A 446 23.26 20.07 -1.61
C GLY A 446 23.58 19.68 -0.19
N TYR A 447 23.85 18.41 0.00
CA TYR A 447 24.39 17.87 1.24
C TYR A 447 25.83 17.40 1.04
N ALA A 448 26.64 17.54 2.10
CA ALA A 448 28.00 17.04 2.08
C ALA A 448 27.98 15.49 2.06
N ARG A 449 28.66 14.91 1.08
CA ARG A 449 28.88 13.47 0.95
C ARG A 449 30.11 13.04 1.70
#